data_a484e314c0869945b8b8a7ce30881045
#
_entry.id   a484e314c0869945b8b8a7ce30881045
#
_cell.length_a   1.000
_cell.length_b   1.000
_cell.length_c   1.000
_cell.angle_alpha   90.00
_cell.angle_beta   90.00
_cell.angle_gamma   90.00
#
_symmetry.space_group_name_H-M   'P 1'
#
loop_
_entity.id
_entity.type
_entity.pdbx_description
1 polymer ?
#
loop_
_entity_poly.entity_id
_entity_poly.type
_entity_poly.pdbx_seq_one_letter_code
_entity_poly.pdbx_strand_id
1 'polypeptide(L)'
;DSRLSRGLGDVYKRQEKGNSLLRSIHYPPVESLSNPHRARAHEDINLITLLIGAEEGGLEVLNKDGSWIKVEPSSEAIVCNIGDMMQLVTDKKLKSTTHRVIQDPEAEPKSRYSIPFFLHPAPSINLKSIFRDDDEGILADTFLDQRLKEIKLY
;
A
#
# COMPACT_ATOMS: atom_id res chain seq x y z
N ASP A 1 -34.98 6.38 -4.14
CA ASP A 1 -33.71 6.57 -4.83
C ASP A 1 -32.98 5.24 -5.02
N SER A 2 -33.54 4.43 -5.94
CA SER A 2 -33.14 3.02 -6.15
C SER A 2 -31.78 2.84 -6.85
N ARG A 3 -31.15 3.91 -7.35
CA ARG A 3 -29.87 3.83 -8.07
C ARG A 3 -28.66 3.87 -7.14
N LEU A 4 -28.74 4.64 -6.07
CA LEU A 4 -27.68 4.71 -5.05
C LEU A 4 -27.61 3.41 -4.22
N SER A 5 -28.74 2.80 -3.91
CA SER A 5 -28.77 1.55 -3.16
C SER A 5 -28.23 0.34 -3.95
N ARG A 6 -28.40 0.31 -5.28
CA ARG A 6 -27.82 -0.73 -6.14
C ARG A 6 -26.31 -0.61 -6.25
N GLY A 7 -25.78 0.60 -6.32
CA GLY A 7 -24.33 0.83 -6.34
C GLY A 7 -23.64 0.38 -5.05
N LEU A 8 -24.22 0.70 -3.90
CA LEU A 8 -23.69 0.28 -2.60
C LEU A 8 -23.76 -1.26 -2.42
N GLY A 9 -24.86 -1.90 -2.80
CA GLY A 9 -24.98 -3.35 -2.73
C GLY A 9 -23.98 -4.09 -3.62
N ASP A 10 -23.63 -3.55 -4.80
CA ASP A 10 -22.63 -4.13 -5.68
C ASP A 10 -21.21 -3.92 -5.12
N VAL A 11 -20.93 -2.77 -4.50
CA VAL A 11 -19.68 -2.50 -3.79
C VAL A 11 -19.50 -3.47 -2.62
N TYR A 12 -20.52 -3.69 -1.79
CA TYR A 12 -20.45 -4.65 -0.68
C TYR A 12 -20.18 -6.07 -1.16
N LYS A 13 -20.88 -6.54 -2.20
CA LYS A 13 -20.68 -7.87 -2.77
C LYS A 13 -19.28 -8.08 -3.34
N ARG A 14 -18.65 -7.03 -3.86
CA ARG A 14 -17.27 -7.07 -4.35
C ARG A 14 -16.26 -7.07 -3.21
N GLN A 15 -16.55 -6.37 -2.12
CA GLN A 15 -15.71 -6.36 -0.92
C GLN A 15 -15.70 -7.70 -0.19
N GLU A 16 -16.84 -8.40 -0.10
CA GLU A 16 -16.93 -9.71 0.54
C GLU A 16 -16.05 -10.80 -0.11
N LYS A 17 -15.62 -10.59 -1.36
CA LYS A 17 -14.79 -11.55 -2.10
C LYS A 17 -13.35 -11.10 -2.29
N GLY A 18 -13.00 -9.92 -1.81
CA GLY A 18 -11.67 -9.36 -1.96
C GLY A 18 -10.72 -9.83 -0.86
N ASN A 19 -9.41 -9.84 -1.15
CA ASN A 19 -8.34 -10.13 -0.19
C ASN A 19 -7.89 -8.86 0.55
N SER A 20 -8.79 -7.88 0.76
CA SER A 20 -8.45 -6.67 1.48
C SER A 20 -8.08 -6.99 2.94
N LEU A 21 -7.03 -6.36 3.43
CA LEU A 21 -6.43 -6.66 4.72
C LEU A 21 -6.23 -5.39 5.54
N LEU A 22 -6.81 -5.37 6.74
CA LEU A 22 -6.43 -4.41 7.78
C LEU A 22 -5.35 -5.06 8.67
N ARG A 23 -4.22 -4.39 8.82
CA ARG A 23 -3.09 -4.95 9.55
C ARG A 23 -2.65 -4.02 10.68
N SER A 24 -2.64 -4.53 11.91
CA SER A 24 -2.00 -3.83 13.04
C SER A 24 -0.53 -4.20 13.09
N ILE A 25 0.34 -3.20 13.05
CA ILE A 25 1.79 -3.39 13.04
C ILE A 25 2.38 -2.68 14.26
N HIS A 26 3.18 -3.41 15.01
CA HIS A 26 4.03 -2.87 16.07
C HIS A 26 5.48 -2.95 15.61
N TYR A 27 6.14 -1.81 15.59
CA TYR A 27 7.57 -1.68 15.38
C TYR A 27 8.22 -1.43 16.74
N PRO A 28 9.03 -2.35 17.27
CA PRO A 28 9.75 -2.12 18.50
C PRO A 28 10.77 -0.98 18.36
N PRO A 29 11.27 -0.42 19.48
CA PRO A 29 12.37 0.54 19.43
C PRO A 29 13.59 -0.07 18.73
N VAL A 30 14.26 0.73 17.90
CA VAL A 30 15.52 0.33 17.26
C VAL A 30 16.68 0.93 18.05
N GLU A 31 17.46 0.08 18.69
CA GLU A 31 18.58 0.50 19.56
C GLU A 31 19.84 0.83 18.76
N SER A 32 19.94 0.28 17.54
CA SER A 32 21.13 0.46 16.71
C SER A 32 20.93 1.52 15.62
N LEU A 33 21.65 2.61 15.70
CA LEU A 33 21.68 3.67 14.69
C LEU A 33 22.28 3.20 13.34
N SER A 34 23.04 2.09 13.33
CA SER A 34 23.61 1.53 12.10
C SER A 34 22.57 0.90 11.17
N ASN A 35 21.38 0.57 11.69
CA ASN A 35 20.27 0.05 10.89
C ASN A 35 18.92 0.63 11.39
N PRO A 36 18.58 1.88 11.02
CA PRO A 36 17.39 2.55 11.53
C PRO A 36 16.09 2.07 10.87
N HIS A 37 16.15 1.08 9.99
CA HIS A 37 14.99 0.62 9.23
C HIS A 37 14.03 -0.19 10.10
N ARG A 38 12.80 0.31 10.24
CA ARG A 38 11.64 -0.41 10.78
C ARG A 38 10.91 -1.18 9.68
N ALA A 39 10.84 -0.60 8.48
CA ALA A 39 10.47 -1.28 7.25
C ALA A 39 11.41 -0.81 6.13
N ARG A 40 11.98 -1.76 5.39
CA ARG A 40 12.86 -1.46 4.25
C ARG A 40 12.06 -0.85 3.12
N ALA A 41 12.76 -0.20 2.18
CA ALA A 41 12.15 0.34 0.98
C ALA A 41 11.43 -0.75 0.19
N HIS A 42 10.16 -0.52 -0.12
CA HIS A 42 9.28 -1.44 -0.83
C HIS A 42 8.12 -0.69 -1.49
N GLU A 43 7.39 -1.39 -2.32
CA GLU A 43 6.13 -0.99 -2.91
C GLU A 43 5.04 -1.95 -2.45
N ASP A 44 3.82 -1.42 -2.25
CA ASP A 44 2.67 -2.26 -1.92
C ASP A 44 2.14 -2.94 -3.19
N ILE A 45 1.77 -4.21 -3.09
CA ILE A 45 1.34 -5.00 -4.26
C ILE A 45 -0.12 -4.69 -4.64
N ASN A 46 -0.91 -4.18 -3.73
CA ASN A 46 -2.36 -3.94 -3.82
C ASN A 46 -2.76 -2.83 -4.83
N LEU A 47 -4.06 -2.45 -4.83
CA LEU A 47 -4.53 -1.28 -5.57
C LEU A 47 -4.11 0.02 -4.87
N ILE A 48 -4.54 0.20 -3.63
CA ILE A 48 -4.20 1.35 -2.79
C ILE A 48 -4.06 0.91 -1.34
N THR A 49 -3.20 1.61 -0.61
CA THR A 49 -3.11 1.49 0.84
C THR A 49 -3.64 2.76 1.49
N LEU A 50 -4.51 2.60 2.47
CA LEU A 50 -4.97 3.67 3.34
C LEU A 50 -4.29 3.52 4.69
N LEU A 51 -3.57 4.54 5.11
CA LEU A 51 -2.82 4.54 6.36
C LEU A 51 -3.31 5.67 7.25
N ILE A 52 -3.83 5.33 8.41
CA ILE A 52 -4.02 6.28 9.49
C ILE A 52 -2.64 6.61 10.04
N GLY A 53 -2.30 7.88 10.11
CA GLY A 53 -0.99 8.35 10.54
C GLY A 53 -0.60 7.79 11.90
N ALA A 54 0.65 7.36 12.03
CA ALA A 54 1.22 7.06 13.33
C ALA A 54 1.62 8.39 14.00
N GLU A 55 1.45 8.47 15.31
CA GLU A 55 1.90 9.64 16.10
C GLU A 55 3.42 9.82 16.00
N GLU A 56 4.16 8.72 15.96
CA GLU A 56 5.59 8.71 15.69
C GLU A 56 5.86 8.71 14.17
N GLY A 57 6.51 9.72 13.67
CA GLY A 57 6.89 9.86 12.27
C GLY A 57 7.66 8.68 11.68
N GLY A 58 8.54 8.95 10.74
CA GLY A 58 9.46 7.96 10.16
C GLY A 58 8.99 7.33 8.85
N LEU A 59 7.79 7.62 8.37
CA LEU A 59 7.38 7.26 7.02
C LEU A 59 8.07 8.19 6.03
N GLU A 60 8.74 7.60 5.03
CA GLU A 60 9.37 8.33 3.94
C GLU A 60 8.99 7.74 2.60
N VAL A 61 8.83 8.58 1.60
CA VAL A 61 8.55 8.20 0.22
C VAL A 61 9.71 8.60 -0.68
N LEU A 62 10.00 7.76 -1.67
CA LEU A 62 11.07 8.01 -2.64
C LEU A 62 10.59 8.99 -3.72
N ASN A 63 11.25 10.12 -3.83
CA ASN A 63 11.01 11.11 -4.88
C ASN A 63 11.62 10.66 -6.22
N LYS A 64 11.22 11.31 -7.31
CA LYS A 64 11.71 11.02 -8.68
C LYS A 64 13.21 11.32 -8.86
N ASP A 65 13.76 12.23 -8.07
CA ASP A 65 15.19 12.58 -8.07
C ASP A 65 16.06 11.66 -7.21
N GLY A 66 15.44 10.64 -6.57
CA GLY A 66 16.11 9.70 -5.69
C GLY A 66 16.21 10.17 -4.23
N SER A 67 15.73 11.36 -3.89
CA SER A 67 15.65 11.82 -2.50
C SER A 67 14.49 11.18 -1.73
N TRP A 68 14.63 11.08 -0.42
CA TRP A 68 13.57 10.62 0.47
C TRP A 68 12.83 11.83 1.08
N ILE A 69 11.52 11.81 0.98
CA ILE A 69 10.64 12.86 1.51
C ILE A 69 9.94 12.29 2.75
N LYS A 70 10.09 12.96 3.89
CA LYS A 70 9.34 12.65 5.12
C LYS A 70 7.85 12.91 4.92
N VAL A 71 7.02 11.98 5.34
CA VAL A 71 5.56 12.11 5.33
C VAL A 71 5.09 12.35 6.76
N GLU A 72 4.62 13.55 7.03
CA GLU A 72 4.16 14.01 8.34
C GLU A 72 2.69 14.44 8.24
N PRO A 73 1.76 13.48 8.19
CA PRO A 73 0.35 13.80 8.11
C PRO A 73 -0.16 14.37 9.44
N SER A 74 -1.18 15.22 9.39
CA SER A 74 -1.92 15.58 10.59
C SER A 74 -2.59 14.35 11.22
N SER A 75 -2.91 14.42 12.51
CA SER A 75 -3.58 13.32 13.23
C SER A 75 -4.93 12.88 12.64
N GLU A 76 -5.58 13.77 11.87
CA GLU A 76 -6.86 13.51 11.22
C GLU A 76 -6.70 13.07 9.76
N ALA A 77 -5.49 13.06 9.22
CA ALA A 77 -5.24 12.73 7.82
C ALA A 77 -5.12 11.23 7.61
N ILE A 78 -5.64 10.76 6.48
CA ILE A 78 -5.40 9.43 5.96
C ILE A 78 -4.39 9.56 4.82
N VAL A 79 -3.25 8.91 4.95
CA VAL A 79 -2.28 8.80 3.86
C VAL A 79 -2.75 7.71 2.90
N CYS A 80 -2.83 8.04 1.61
CA CYS A 80 -3.17 7.09 0.57
C CYS A 80 -1.99 6.93 -0.40
N ASN A 81 -1.50 5.71 -0.57
CA ASN A 81 -0.48 5.41 -1.58
C ASN A 81 -0.98 4.40 -2.62
N ILE A 82 -0.47 4.54 -3.82
CA ILE A 82 -0.74 3.68 -4.97
C ILE A 82 0.11 2.42 -4.86
N GLY A 83 -0.49 1.27 -5.13
CA GLY A 83 0.18 -0.01 -5.20
C GLY A 83 0.39 -0.52 -6.64
N ASP A 84 1.08 -1.66 -6.78
CA ASP A 84 1.50 -2.23 -8.06
C ASP A 84 0.33 -2.63 -8.96
N MET A 85 -0.77 -3.13 -8.37
CA MET A 85 -1.97 -3.48 -9.15
C MET A 85 -2.62 -2.24 -9.78
N MET A 86 -2.67 -1.12 -9.05
CA MET A 86 -3.17 0.14 -9.59
C MET A 86 -2.24 0.69 -10.67
N GLN A 87 -0.93 0.59 -10.45
CA GLN A 87 0.06 0.96 -11.46
C GLN A 87 -0.12 0.15 -12.75
N LEU A 88 -0.38 -1.15 -12.63
CA LEU A 88 -0.60 -2.05 -13.77
C LEU A 88 -1.85 -1.63 -14.55
N VAL A 89 -3.01 -1.54 -13.90
CA VAL A 89 -4.28 -1.25 -14.59
C VAL A 89 -4.36 0.17 -15.14
N THR A 90 -3.49 1.07 -14.69
CA THR A 90 -3.42 2.46 -15.20
C THR A 90 -2.27 2.69 -16.19
N ASP A 91 -1.66 1.64 -16.73
CA ASP A 91 -0.50 1.74 -17.64
C ASP A 91 0.59 2.65 -17.09
N LYS A 92 0.88 2.53 -15.78
CA LYS A 92 1.87 3.35 -15.06
C LYS A 92 1.58 4.86 -15.02
N LYS A 93 0.34 5.29 -15.35
CA LYS A 93 -0.06 6.70 -15.17
C LYS A 93 -0.13 7.07 -13.70
N LEU A 94 -0.62 6.14 -12.85
CA LEU A 94 -0.47 6.20 -11.41
C LEU A 94 0.65 5.24 -11.02
N LYS A 95 1.73 5.76 -10.47
CA LYS A 95 2.90 4.95 -10.11
C LYS A 95 2.77 4.40 -8.71
N SER A 96 3.15 3.14 -8.54
CA SER A 96 3.39 2.56 -7.23
C SER A 96 4.46 3.35 -6.50
N THR A 97 4.23 3.64 -5.23
CA THR A 97 5.05 4.56 -4.45
C THR A 97 6.02 3.79 -3.59
N THR A 98 7.30 3.82 -3.94
CA THR A 98 8.36 3.27 -3.10
C THR A 98 8.42 4.05 -1.79
N HIS A 99 8.30 3.36 -0.66
CA HIS A 99 8.32 3.97 0.66
C HIS A 99 9.06 3.09 1.66
N ARG A 100 9.44 3.68 2.79
CA ARG A 100 10.12 3.01 3.89
C ARG A 100 9.69 3.59 5.23
N VAL A 101 9.96 2.88 6.30
CA VAL A 101 9.79 3.38 7.67
C VAL A 101 11.13 3.31 8.38
N ILE A 102 11.59 4.43 8.87
CA ILE A 102 12.83 4.53 9.65
C ILE A 102 12.54 5.02 11.06
N GLN A 103 13.44 4.74 11.98
CA GLN A 103 13.50 5.45 13.24
C GLN A 103 14.35 6.70 13.04
N ASP A 104 13.85 7.85 13.49
CA ASP A 104 14.63 9.09 13.45
C ASP A 104 15.86 8.91 14.33
N PRO A 105 17.08 9.09 13.81
CA PRO A 105 18.32 8.94 14.58
C PRO A 105 18.47 9.95 15.72
N GLU A 106 17.78 11.10 15.61
CA GLU A 106 17.83 12.17 16.60
C GLU A 106 16.77 12.04 17.69
N ALA A 107 15.78 11.15 17.48
CA ALA A 107 14.71 10.90 18.41
C ALA A 107 15.05 9.74 19.38
N GLU A 108 14.54 9.82 20.60
CA GLU A 108 14.62 8.70 21.53
C GLU A 108 13.95 7.44 20.93
N PRO A 109 14.57 6.26 21.13
CA PRO A 109 13.97 5.01 20.67
C PRO A 109 12.60 4.75 21.31
N LYS A 110 11.56 4.74 20.49
CA LYS A 110 10.17 4.47 20.91
C LYS A 110 9.54 3.39 20.06
N SER A 111 8.58 2.68 20.65
CA SER A 111 7.68 1.83 19.86
C SER A 111 6.86 2.67 18.89
N ARG A 112 6.61 2.15 17.69
CA ARG A 112 5.75 2.76 16.69
C ARG A 112 4.63 1.81 16.33
N TYR A 113 3.41 2.32 16.23
CA TYR A 113 2.25 1.55 15.82
C TYR A 113 1.70 2.10 14.51
N SER A 114 1.19 1.20 13.67
CA SER A 114 0.65 1.56 12.36
C SER A 114 -0.50 0.64 12.00
N ILE A 115 -1.53 1.18 11.35
CA ILE A 115 -2.73 0.42 10.95
C ILE A 115 -3.02 0.70 9.48
N PRO A 116 -2.26 0.09 8.55
CA PRO A 116 -2.55 0.16 7.14
C PRO A 116 -3.72 -0.75 6.76
N PHE A 117 -4.56 -0.25 5.85
CA PHE A 117 -5.57 -1.01 5.15
C PHE A 117 -5.14 -1.19 3.70
N PHE A 118 -4.88 -2.43 3.32
CA PHE A 118 -4.48 -2.83 1.97
C PHE A 118 -5.71 -3.23 1.17
N LEU A 119 -6.11 -2.40 0.20
CA LEU A 119 -7.25 -2.68 -0.67
C LEU A 119 -6.81 -3.57 -1.83
N HIS A 120 -7.26 -4.82 -1.82
CA HIS A 120 -7.07 -5.77 -2.90
C HIS A 120 -8.37 -6.02 -3.67
N PRO A 121 -8.31 -6.25 -4.99
CA PRO A 121 -9.45 -6.76 -5.73
C PRO A 121 -9.73 -8.22 -5.36
N ALA A 122 -10.87 -8.74 -5.75
CA ALA A 122 -11.12 -10.17 -5.64
C ALA A 122 -10.11 -10.98 -6.47
N PRO A 123 -9.65 -12.16 -6.03
CA PRO A 123 -8.64 -12.98 -6.71
C PRO A 123 -8.92 -13.26 -8.18
N SER A 124 -10.20 -13.43 -8.52
CA SER A 124 -10.69 -13.73 -9.87
C SER A 124 -10.81 -12.50 -10.79
N ILE A 125 -10.52 -11.30 -10.30
CA ILE A 125 -10.56 -10.09 -11.13
C ILE A 125 -9.38 -10.09 -12.10
N ASN A 126 -9.67 -9.86 -13.38
CA ASN A 126 -8.64 -9.67 -14.38
C ASN A 126 -8.14 -8.21 -14.33
N LEU A 127 -6.87 -8.06 -13.97
CA LEU A 127 -6.16 -6.78 -13.96
C LEU A 127 -5.71 -6.47 -15.38
N LYS A 128 -6.48 -5.67 -16.08
CA LYS A 128 -6.16 -5.19 -17.42
C LYS A 128 -6.15 -3.67 -17.47
N SER A 129 -5.46 -3.13 -18.43
CA SER A 129 -5.45 -1.68 -18.65
C SER A 129 -6.87 -1.13 -18.79
N ILE A 130 -7.14 -0.03 -18.11
CA ILE A 130 -8.40 0.72 -18.26
C ILE A 130 -8.35 1.68 -19.45
N PHE A 131 -7.22 1.72 -20.18
CA PHE A 131 -6.97 2.62 -21.32
C PHE A 131 -6.78 1.89 -22.63
N ARG A 132 -6.64 0.55 -22.61
CA ARG A 132 -6.41 -0.27 -23.80
C ARG A 132 -7.37 -1.44 -23.83
N ASP A 133 -8.05 -1.63 -24.95
CA ASP A 133 -9.01 -2.72 -25.14
C ASP A 133 -8.33 -4.05 -25.52
N ASP A 134 -7.10 -3.99 -26.05
CA ASP A 134 -6.30 -5.12 -26.51
C ASP A 134 -5.48 -5.81 -25.40
N ASP A 135 -5.57 -5.32 -24.16
CA ASP A 135 -4.87 -5.91 -23.01
C ASP A 135 -5.62 -7.15 -22.51
N GLU A 136 -4.98 -8.31 -22.59
CA GLU A 136 -5.52 -9.56 -22.04
C GLU A 136 -5.57 -9.55 -20.51
N GLY A 137 -4.69 -8.78 -19.87
CA GLY A 137 -4.58 -8.65 -18.43
C GLY A 137 -4.02 -9.90 -17.74
N ILE A 138 -4.08 -9.90 -16.42
CA ILE A 138 -3.65 -10.99 -15.54
C ILE A 138 -4.60 -11.10 -14.35
N LEU A 139 -4.91 -12.29 -13.88
CA LEU A 139 -5.71 -12.46 -12.66
C LEU A 139 -5.01 -11.85 -11.45
N ALA A 140 -5.77 -11.17 -10.60
CA ALA A 140 -5.24 -10.52 -9.41
C ALA A 140 -4.48 -11.48 -8.48
N ASP A 141 -4.99 -12.71 -8.34
CA ASP A 141 -4.32 -13.76 -7.55
C ASP A 141 -2.99 -14.17 -8.17
N THR A 142 -2.96 -14.37 -9.47
CA THR A 142 -1.72 -14.71 -10.20
C THR A 142 -0.68 -13.60 -10.10
N PHE A 143 -1.11 -12.34 -10.24
CA PHE A 143 -0.21 -11.19 -10.09
C PHE A 143 0.35 -11.11 -8.67
N LEU A 144 -0.51 -11.27 -7.65
CA LEU A 144 -0.09 -11.28 -6.25
C LEU A 144 0.95 -12.37 -5.98
N ASP A 145 0.68 -13.61 -6.44
CA ASP A 145 1.58 -14.74 -6.26
C ASP A 145 2.95 -14.51 -6.93
N GLN A 146 2.97 -13.94 -8.13
CA GLN A 146 4.21 -13.58 -8.82
C GLN A 146 5.02 -12.56 -8.01
N ARG A 147 4.38 -11.47 -7.54
CA ARG A 147 5.05 -10.44 -6.77
C ARG A 147 5.58 -10.96 -5.42
N LEU A 148 4.82 -11.80 -4.73
CA LEU A 148 5.25 -12.42 -3.47
C LEU A 148 6.48 -13.32 -3.65
N LYS A 149 6.57 -14.07 -4.76
CA LYS A 149 7.75 -14.86 -5.11
C LYS A 149 8.97 -14.00 -5.42
N GLU A 150 8.79 -12.88 -6.12
CA GLU A 150 9.87 -11.94 -6.45
C GLU A 150 10.50 -11.34 -5.18
N ILE A 151 9.69 -10.99 -4.18
CA ILE A 151 10.17 -10.45 -2.91
C ILE A 151 10.59 -11.53 -1.90
N LYS A 152 10.59 -12.80 -2.31
CA LYS A 152 11.03 -13.97 -1.51
C LYS A 152 10.28 -14.10 -0.17
N LEU A 153 8.98 -13.91 -0.19
CA LEU A 153 8.12 -14.18 0.98
C LEU A 153 7.62 -15.63 1.04
N TYR A 154 8.01 -16.48 0.07
CA TYR A 154 7.79 -17.92 0.04
C TYR A 154 9.09 -18.65 -0.30
#